data_1027d980114e48a54ac88d87d93c3ec7
#
_entry.id   1027d980114e48a54ac88d87d93c3ec7
#
_cell.length_a   1.000
_cell.length_b   1.000
_cell.length_c   1.000
_cell.angle_alpha   90.00
_cell.angle_beta   90.00
_cell.angle_gamma   90.00
#
_symmetry.space_group_name_H-M   'P 1'
#
loop_
_entity.id
_entity.type
_entity.pdbx_description
1 polymer ?
#
loop_
_entity_poly.entity_id
_entity_poly.type
_entity_poly.pdbx_seq_one_letter_code
_entity_poly.pdbx_strand_id
1 'polypeptide(L)'
;MQTLETLEIGGFELSLQPMTVADIPRLHELSVSVSWPHRAEDWAMLLHLGRGWVARDPIGRVLGSAMWFPFGPQVASIGMVITSPRLQENGAGRWLMRHALAETQGRIRMLNATKEAFRLYVSLGFKTLATVYQQNGILTAVPDHTGHARPMCPEDETEIRTLDLAAMGVPRPEILSAVLAVARRAR
;
A
#
# COMPACT_ATOMS: atom_id res chain seq x y z
N MET A 1 -0.30 29.41 3.83
CA MET A 1 -0.80 28.70 2.64
C MET A 1 0.35 27.84 2.12
N GLN A 2 0.29 26.52 2.25
CA GLN A 2 1.26 25.66 1.58
C GLN A 2 0.99 25.76 0.07
N THR A 3 1.99 26.16 -0.69
CA THR A 3 1.91 26.13 -2.16
C THR A 3 1.75 24.68 -2.56
N LEU A 4 0.64 24.34 -3.21
CA LEU A 4 0.44 22.99 -3.76
C LEU A 4 1.49 22.77 -4.83
N GLU A 5 2.24 21.69 -4.73
CA GLU A 5 3.15 21.29 -5.80
C GLU A 5 2.33 20.84 -6.99
N THR A 6 2.61 21.41 -8.15
CA THR A 6 1.95 21.07 -9.42
C THR A 6 2.94 20.46 -10.39
N LEU A 7 2.46 19.59 -11.26
CA LEU A 7 3.25 18.94 -12.29
C LEU A 7 2.42 18.81 -13.56
N GLU A 8 2.96 19.27 -14.69
CA GLU A 8 2.37 18.99 -16.00
C GLU A 8 2.91 17.68 -16.57
N ILE A 9 2.04 16.74 -16.84
CA ILE A 9 2.39 15.41 -17.38
C ILE A 9 1.34 14.98 -18.41
N GLY A 10 1.79 14.62 -19.62
CA GLY A 10 0.94 14.02 -20.64
C GLY A 10 -0.27 14.88 -21.01
N GLY A 11 -0.16 16.21 -20.91
CA GLY A 11 -1.25 17.15 -21.13
C GLY A 11 -2.21 17.30 -19.93
N PHE A 12 -1.86 16.74 -18.76
CA PHE A 12 -2.58 16.94 -17.52
C PHE A 12 -1.78 17.85 -16.58
N GLU A 13 -2.43 18.87 -16.04
CA GLU A 13 -1.95 19.57 -14.87
C GLU A 13 -2.37 18.78 -13.63
N LEU A 14 -1.42 18.43 -12.78
CA LEU A 14 -1.66 17.65 -11.57
C LEU A 14 -1.23 18.44 -10.35
N SER A 15 -2.06 18.46 -9.32
CA SER A 15 -1.71 18.95 -7.99
C SER A 15 -1.51 17.79 -7.02
N LEU A 16 -0.48 17.87 -6.19
CA LEU A 16 -0.23 16.90 -5.13
C LEU A 16 -0.86 17.34 -3.82
N GLN A 17 -1.62 16.46 -3.20
CA GLN A 17 -2.31 16.73 -1.95
C GLN A 17 -2.16 15.55 -0.97
N PRO A 18 -2.07 15.81 0.34
CA PRO A 18 -2.18 14.74 1.33
C PRO A 18 -3.46 13.95 1.14
N MET A 19 -3.35 12.63 1.21
CA MET A 19 -4.48 11.72 1.12
C MET A 19 -5.34 11.77 2.38
N THR A 20 -6.65 11.79 2.22
CA THR A 20 -7.62 11.85 3.32
C THR A 20 -8.73 10.82 3.14
N VAL A 21 -9.55 10.63 4.17
CA VAL A 21 -10.72 9.73 4.11
C VAL A 21 -11.75 10.16 3.07
N ALA A 22 -11.81 11.45 2.75
CA ALA A 22 -12.69 11.97 1.70
C ALA A 22 -12.30 11.46 0.29
N ASP A 23 -11.07 10.98 0.13
CA ASP A 23 -10.55 10.49 -1.13
C ASP A 23 -10.93 9.03 -1.42
N ILE A 24 -11.41 8.29 -0.41
CA ILE A 24 -11.68 6.85 -0.52
C ILE A 24 -12.50 6.47 -1.76
N PRO A 25 -13.60 7.14 -2.11
CA PRO A 25 -14.36 6.80 -3.31
C PRO A 25 -13.50 6.91 -4.59
N ARG A 26 -12.70 7.97 -4.70
CA ARG A 26 -11.82 8.19 -5.86
C ARG A 26 -10.62 7.26 -5.90
N LEU A 27 -10.08 6.87 -4.74
CA LEU A 27 -9.03 5.87 -4.61
C LEU A 27 -9.52 4.47 -5.00
N HIS A 28 -10.77 4.15 -4.65
CA HIS A 28 -11.40 2.92 -5.11
C HIS A 28 -11.57 2.92 -6.64
N GLU A 29 -12.09 4.00 -7.24
CA GLU A 29 -12.16 4.17 -8.69
C GLU A 29 -10.79 4.01 -9.36
N LEU A 30 -9.73 4.58 -8.74
CA LEU A 30 -8.36 4.45 -9.24
C LEU A 30 -7.89 2.99 -9.20
N SER A 31 -8.15 2.23 -8.12
CA SER A 31 -7.84 0.81 -8.02
C SER A 31 -8.52 -0.01 -9.10
N VAL A 32 -9.81 0.23 -9.32
CA VAL A 32 -10.60 -0.44 -10.37
C VAL A 32 -10.02 -0.16 -11.75
N SER A 33 -9.57 1.08 -12.01
CA SER A 33 -9.00 1.49 -13.31
C SER A 33 -7.72 0.72 -13.70
N VAL A 34 -7.03 0.12 -12.72
CA VAL A 34 -5.83 -0.71 -12.92
C VAL A 34 -6.07 -2.17 -12.57
N SER A 35 -7.33 -2.59 -12.47
CA SER A 35 -7.76 -3.95 -12.16
C SER A 35 -7.24 -4.49 -10.81
N TRP A 36 -7.04 -3.61 -9.84
CA TRP A 36 -6.69 -3.99 -8.48
C TRP A 36 -7.95 -4.19 -7.63
N PRO A 37 -8.04 -5.28 -6.84
CA PRO A 37 -9.29 -5.66 -6.15
C PRO A 37 -9.52 -4.92 -4.81
N HIS A 38 -8.90 -3.77 -4.59
CA HIS A 38 -9.06 -3.01 -3.36
C HIS A 38 -10.44 -2.37 -3.27
N ARG A 39 -11.13 -2.65 -2.18
CA ARG A 39 -12.44 -2.08 -1.87
C ARG A 39 -12.28 -0.77 -1.09
N ALA A 40 -13.37 -0.04 -0.89
CA ALA A 40 -13.38 1.19 -0.09
C ALA A 40 -12.92 0.92 1.37
N GLU A 41 -13.35 -0.20 1.95
CA GLU A 41 -12.96 -0.62 3.30
C GLU A 41 -11.46 -0.91 3.42
N ASP A 42 -10.85 -1.48 2.39
CA ASP A 42 -9.41 -1.73 2.34
C ASP A 42 -8.65 -0.39 2.33
N TRP A 43 -9.10 0.60 1.56
CA TRP A 43 -8.55 1.95 1.58
C TRP A 43 -8.71 2.65 2.93
N ALA A 44 -9.86 2.49 3.59
CA ALA A 44 -10.08 3.05 4.93
C ALA A 44 -9.09 2.45 5.96
N MET A 45 -8.88 1.14 5.92
CA MET A 45 -7.88 0.47 6.77
C MET A 45 -6.46 0.96 6.46
N LEU A 46 -6.09 1.07 5.19
CA LEU A 46 -4.76 1.54 4.78
C LEU A 46 -4.50 2.98 5.23
N LEU A 47 -5.49 3.87 5.12
CA LEU A 47 -5.39 5.25 5.61
C LEU A 47 -5.28 5.36 7.13
N HIS A 48 -5.85 4.41 7.86
CA HIS A 48 -5.68 4.33 9.31
C HIS A 48 -4.24 3.92 9.69
N LEU A 49 -3.61 3.08 8.88
CA LEU A 49 -2.30 2.48 9.16
C LEU A 49 -1.13 3.26 8.57
N GLY A 50 -1.37 4.07 7.56
CA GLY A 50 -0.33 4.76 6.80
C GLY A 50 -0.68 6.18 6.46
N ARG A 51 0.19 6.79 5.66
CA ARG A 51 0.04 8.14 5.11
C ARG A 51 0.32 8.09 3.62
N GLY A 52 -0.19 9.07 2.89
CA GLY A 52 0.05 9.10 1.46
C GLY A 52 -0.37 10.40 0.80
N TRP A 53 -0.19 10.40 -0.50
CA TRP A 53 -0.43 11.50 -1.40
C TRP A 53 -1.34 11.07 -2.54
N VAL A 54 -2.16 12.00 -2.99
CA VAL A 54 -2.96 11.87 -4.20
C VAL A 54 -2.55 12.93 -5.22
N ALA A 55 -2.47 12.53 -6.47
CA ALA A 55 -2.33 13.41 -7.61
C ALA A 55 -3.71 13.69 -8.19
N ARG A 56 -4.13 14.97 -8.21
CA ARG A 56 -5.43 15.42 -8.71
C ARG A 56 -5.29 16.31 -9.92
N ASP A 57 -6.21 16.18 -10.85
CA ASP A 57 -6.38 17.14 -11.91
C ASP A 57 -7.25 18.34 -11.45
N PRO A 58 -7.35 19.42 -12.27
CA PRO A 58 -8.10 20.63 -11.92
C PRO A 58 -9.60 20.40 -11.66
N ILE A 59 -10.17 19.31 -12.15
CA ILE A 59 -11.58 18.95 -11.92
C ILE A 59 -11.76 17.96 -10.76
N GLY A 60 -10.69 17.70 -10.00
CA GLY A 60 -10.73 16.94 -8.76
C GLY A 60 -10.68 15.42 -8.92
N ARG A 61 -10.39 14.87 -10.12
CA ARG A 61 -10.19 13.43 -10.30
C ARG A 61 -8.85 13.02 -9.69
N VAL A 62 -8.83 11.90 -8.96
CA VAL A 62 -7.60 11.29 -8.48
C VAL A 62 -7.03 10.42 -9.59
N LEU A 63 -5.87 10.84 -10.12
CA LEU A 63 -5.18 10.16 -11.22
C LEU A 63 -3.94 9.41 -10.76
N GLY A 64 -3.53 9.57 -9.51
CA GLY A 64 -2.41 8.84 -8.93
C GLY A 64 -2.45 8.83 -7.41
N SER A 65 -1.80 7.85 -6.82
CA SER A 65 -1.62 7.70 -5.38
C SER A 65 -0.25 7.11 -5.05
N ALA A 66 0.26 7.40 -3.86
CA ALA A 66 1.34 6.67 -3.21
C ALA A 66 1.16 6.74 -1.71
N MET A 67 1.39 5.63 -1.00
CA MET A 67 1.32 5.57 0.46
C MET A 67 2.61 4.99 1.03
N TRP A 68 2.82 5.25 2.31
CA TRP A 68 3.82 4.55 3.10
C TRP A 68 3.25 4.19 4.49
N PHE A 69 3.77 3.12 5.06
CA PHE A 69 3.32 2.52 6.31
C PHE A 69 4.53 2.39 7.24
N PRO A 70 4.45 2.91 8.48
CA PRO A 70 5.52 2.73 9.44
C PRO A 70 5.56 1.28 9.94
N PHE A 71 6.74 0.66 9.89
CA PHE A 71 7.06 -0.59 10.57
C PHE A 71 8.02 -0.23 11.70
N GLY A 72 7.49 0.19 12.84
CA GLY A 72 8.26 0.82 13.89
C GLY A 72 8.97 2.12 13.44
N PRO A 73 9.99 2.58 14.19
CA PRO A 73 10.67 3.84 13.89
C PRO A 73 11.68 3.75 12.75
N GLN A 74 12.19 2.57 12.46
CA GLN A 74 13.36 2.38 11.57
C GLN A 74 13.01 1.96 10.15
N VAL A 75 11.82 1.40 9.90
CA VAL A 75 11.44 0.85 8.61
C VAL A 75 10.15 1.49 8.12
N ALA A 76 10.04 1.66 6.81
CA ALA A 76 8.81 2.07 6.13
C ALA A 76 8.52 1.13 4.95
N SER A 77 7.31 0.62 4.89
CA SER A 77 6.80 -0.06 3.71
C SER A 77 6.14 0.97 2.79
N ILE A 78 6.52 1.00 1.51
CA ILE A 78 5.88 1.86 0.51
C ILE A 78 4.93 0.99 -0.32
N GLY A 79 3.72 1.46 -0.53
CA GLY A 79 2.68 0.75 -1.26
C GLY A 79 1.64 1.68 -1.84
N MET A 80 0.61 1.10 -2.44
CA MET A 80 -0.49 1.83 -3.08
C MET A 80 -0.01 2.88 -4.08
N VAL A 81 1.12 2.59 -4.74
CA VAL A 81 1.66 3.42 -5.82
C VAL A 81 0.89 3.05 -7.08
N ILE A 82 -0.10 3.84 -7.38
CA ILE A 82 -1.00 3.64 -8.51
C ILE A 82 -0.99 4.90 -9.37
N THR A 83 -0.90 4.72 -10.68
CA THR A 83 -1.12 5.79 -11.65
C THR A 83 -2.21 5.35 -12.62
N SER A 84 -3.16 6.24 -12.89
CA SER A 84 -4.16 6.02 -13.93
C SER A 84 -3.49 5.59 -15.24
N PRO A 85 -4.07 4.66 -16.01
CA PRO A 85 -3.54 4.27 -17.31
C PRO A 85 -3.20 5.44 -18.23
N ARG A 86 -3.88 6.58 -18.08
CA ARG A 86 -3.64 7.81 -18.85
C ARG A 86 -2.33 8.52 -18.50
N LEU A 87 -1.76 8.24 -17.34
CA LEU A 87 -0.53 8.86 -16.82
C LEU A 87 0.66 7.91 -16.78
N GLN A 88 0.46 6.64 -17.13
CA GLN A 88 1.53 5.65 -17.15
C GLN A 88 2.59 6.06 -18.18
N GLU A 89 3.85 5.70 -17.88
CA GLU A 89 5.04 6.02 -18.69
C GLU A 89 5.42 7.52 -18.77
N ASN A 90 4.61 8.43 -18.25
CA ASN A 90 4.83 9.87 -18.28
C ASN A 90 5.52 10.45 -17.02
N GLY A 91 6.01 9.62 -16.10
CA GLY A 91 6.77 10.06 -14.93
C GLY A 91 5.96 10.35 -13.67
N ALA A 92 4.61 10.26 -13.69
CA ALA A 92 3.76 10.49 -12.53
C ALA A 92 4.09 9.58 -11.35
N GLY A 93 4.35 8.29 -11.60
CA GLY A 93 4.76 7.34 -10.56
C GLY A 93 6.09 7.73 -9.90
N ARG A 94 7.05 8.26 -10.66
CA ARG A 94 8.32 8.76 -10.12
C ARG A 94 8.11 9.99 -9.24
N TRP A 95 7.25 10.89 -9.66
CA TRP A 95 6.92 12.09 -8.90
C TRP A 95 6.28 11.73 -7.55
N LEU A 96 5.25 10.88 -7.54
CA LEU A 96 4.61 10.37 -6.33
C LEU A 96 5.61 9.66 -5.40
N MET A 97 6.48 8.82 -5.96
CA MET A 97 7.52 8.12 -5.20
C MET A 97 8.51 9.08 -4.55
N ARG A 98 8.87 10.20 -5.19
CA ARG A 98 9.76 11.20 -4.57
C ARG A 98 9.21 11.74 -3.27
N HIS A 99 7.90 11.96 -3.18
CA HIS A 99 7.24 12.44 -1.96
C HIS A 99 7.23 11.36 -0.87
N ALA A 100 6.88 10.11 -1.21
CA ALA A 100 6.95 9.00 -0.26
C ALA A 100 8.39 8.78 0.25
N LEU A 101 9.39 8.92 -0.62
CA LEU A 101 10.80 8.80 -0.25
C LEU A 101 11.27 9.97 0.64
N ALA A 102 10.80 11.18 0.41
CA ALA A 102 11.13 12.33 1.24
C ALA A 102 10.57 12.17 2.67
N GLU A 103 9.31 11.76 2.81
CA GLU A 103 8.69 11.53 4.12
C GLU A 103 9.30 10.35 4.90
N THR A 104 9.89 9.41 4.21
CA THR A 104 10.54 8.22 4.81
C THR A 104 12.04 8.35 4.90
N GLN A 105 12.58 9.57 4.82
CA GLN A 105 14.01 9.82 4.95
C GLN A 105 14.54 9.31 6.31
N GLY A 106 15.71 8.67 6.30
CA GLY A 106 16.32 8.08 7.49
C GLY A 106 15.79 6.69 7.86
N ARG A 107 14.80 6.16 7.13
CA ARG A 107 14.26 4.81 7.33
C ARG A 107 14.77 3.84 6.26
N ILE A 108 14.89 2.58 6.62
CA ILE A 108 15.00 1.49 5.66
C ILE A 108 13.64 1.38 4.94
N ARG A 109 13.66 1.38 3.62
CA ARG A 109 12.46 1.36 2.81
C ARG A 109 12.30 0.03 2.11
N MET A 110 11.09 -0.52 2.15
CA MET A 110 10.75 -1.76 1.47
C MET A 110 9.46 -1.59 0.66
N LEU A 111 9.30 -2.38 -0.39
CA LEU A 111 8.08 -2.44 -1.18
C LEU A 111 8.01 -3.78 -1.94
N ASN A 112 6.80 -4.12 -2.41
CA ASN A 112 6.59 -5.18 -3.39
C ASN A 112 6.33 -4.53 -4.75
N ALA A 113 7.07 -4.95 -5.76
CA ALA A 113 6.97 -4.42 -7.11
C ALA A 113 6.14 -5.33 -8.00
N THR A 114 5.22 -4.76 -8.80
CA THR A 114 4.68 -5.42 -9.98
C THR A 114 5.72 -5.41 -11.10
N LYS A 115 5.54 -6.25 -12.13
CA LYS A 115 6.45 -6.26 -13.31
C LYS A 115 6.57 -4.89 -13.96
N GLU A 116 5.45 -4.20 -14.09
CA GLU A 116 5.35 -2.90 -14.77
C GLU A 116 6.12 -1.82 -13.99
N ALA A 117 6.01 -1.82 -12.66
CA ALA A 117 6.66 -0.83 -11.80
C ALA A 117 8.11 -1.17 -11.45
N PHE A 118 8.59 -2.38 -11.72
CA PHE A 118 9.91 -2.86 -11.31
C PHE A 118 11.04 -1.93 -11.76
N ARG A 119 11.05 -1.52 -13.03
CA ARG A 119 12.08 -0.62 -13.58
C ARG A 119 12.10 0.74 -12.89
N LEU A 120 10.94 1.26 -12.52
CA LEU A 120 10.83 2.51 -11.76
C LEU A 120 11.56 2.38 -10.42
N TYR A 121 11.28 1.34 -9.65
CA TYR A 121 11.87 1.17 -8.32
C TYR A 121 13.38 0.91 -8.38
N VAL A 122 13.84 0.11 -9.31
CA VAL A 122 15.30 -0.06 -9.54
C VAL A 122 15.97 1.28 -9.86
N SER A 123 15.36 2.12 -10.70
CA SER A 123 15.88 3.45 -11.04
C SER A 123 15.84 4.45 -9.88
N LEU A 124 15.08 4.17 -8.82
CA LEU A 124 15.03 4.92 -7.56
C LEU A 124 15.96 4.35 -6.48
N GLY A 125 16.79 3.35 -6.83
CA GLY A 125 17.81 2.78 -5.96
C GLY A 125 17.34 1.58 -5.12
N PHE A 126 16.14 1.05 -5.34
CA PHE A 126 15.71 -0.18 -4.69
C PHE A 126 16.46 -1.39 -5.25
N LYS A 127 16.78 -2.33 -4.36
CA LYS A 127 17.43 -3.60 -4.70
C LYS A 127 16.46 -4.74 -4.51
N THR A 128 16.47 -5.70 -5.42
CA THR A 128 15.66 -6.92 -5.30
C THR A 128 16.20 -7.79 -4.17
N LEU A 129 15.33 -8.20 -3.26
CA LEU A 129 15.64 -9.15 -2.21
C LEU A 129 15.16 -10.56 -2.56
N ALA A 130 13.91 -10.68 -3.00
CA ALA A 130 13.28 -11.95 -3.34
C ALA A 130 12.14 -11.72 -4.32
N THR A 131 11.68 -12.81 -4.95
CA THR A 131 10.44 -12.81 -5.74
C THR A 131 9.28 -13.26 -4.87
N VAL A 132 8.20 -12.47 -4.85
CA VAL A 132 6.94 -12.82 -4.19
C VAL A 132 5.98 -13.34 -5.27
N TYR A 133 5.46 -14.53 -5.07
CA TYR A 133 4.46 -15.14 -5.95
C TYR A 133 3.07 -14.93 -5.35
N GLN A 134 2.26 -14.09 -5.98
CA GLN A 134 0.86 -13.94 -5.63
C GLN A 134 0.04 -14.90 -6.49
N GLN A 135 -0.72 -15.78 -5.85
CA GLN A 135 -1.62 -16.70 -6.52
C GLN A 135 -3.06 -16.39 -6.14
N ASN A 136 -3.92 -16.35 -7.15
CA ASN A 136 -5.36 -16.18 -6.99
C ASN A 136 -6.07 -17.37 -7.65
N GLY A 137 -7.17 -17.82 -7.06
CA GLY A 137 -7.93 -18.92 -7.60
C GLY A 137 -9.31 -19.04 -6.97
N ILE A 138 -10.20 -19.78 -7.61
CA ILE A 138 -11.47 -20.17 -7.03
C ILE A 138 -11.25 -21.49 -6.30
N LEU A 139 -11.64 -21.53 -5.02
CA LEU A 139 -11.59 -22.74 -4.23
C LEU A 139 -12.60 -23.75 -4.78
N THR A 140 -12.11 -24.84 -5.34
CA THR A 140 -12.96 -25.91 -5.93
C THR A 140 -13.34 -26.99 -4.91
N ALA A 141 -12.58 -27.09 -3.83
CA ALA A 141 -12.87 -27.97 -2.69
C ALA A 141 -12.32 -27.34 -1.42
N VAL A 142 -13.05 -27.46 -0.30
CA VAL A 142 -12.53 -27.07 1.00
C VAL A 142 -11.44 -28.07 1.37
N PRO A 143 -10.19 -27.63 1.64
CA PRO A 143 -9.14 -28.54 2.10
C PRO A 143 -9.57 -29.24 3.38
N ASP A 144 -9.32 -30.53 3.46
CA ASP A 144 -9.55 -31.27 4.69
C ASP A 144 -8.63 -30.72 5.78
N HIS A 145 -9.21 -30.23 6.87
CA HIS A 145 -8.46 -29.68 7.98
C HIS A 145 -7.79 -30.81 8.76
N THR A 146 -6.59 -31.15 8.35
CA THR A 146 -5.75 -32.11 9.09
C THR A 146 -5.32 -31.48 10.41
N GLY A 147 -6.12 -31.56 11.42
CA GLY A 147 -5.92 -31.51 12.86
C GLY A 147 -4.91 -30.52 13.53
N HIS A 148 -4.11 -29.79 12.74
CA HIS A 148 -3.04 -28.93 13.25
C HIS A 148 -3.42 -27.44 13.38
N ALA A 149 -4.59 -27.04 12.88
CA ALA A 149 -5.09 -25.68 12.99
C ALA A 149 -6.33 -25.63 13.88
N ARG A 150 -6.38 -24.67 14.78
CA ARG A 150 -7.54 -24.36 15.61
C ARG A 150 -7.90 -22.89 15.47
N PRO A 151 -9.12 -22.50 15.82
CA PRO A 151 -9.48 -21.09 15.92
C PRO A 151 -8.55 -20.35 16.90
N MET A 152 -8.12 -19.13 16.50
CA MET A 152 -7.31 -18.27 17.35
C MET A 152 -8.11 -17.85 18.60
N CYS A 153 -7.49 -17.89 19.77
CA CYS A 153 -8.01 -17.31 21.00
C CYS A 153 -7.19 -16.06 21.42
N PRO A 154 -7.69 -15.23 22.35
CA PRO A 154 -6.98 -14.02 22.76
C PRO A 154 -5.57 -14.27 23.31
N GLU A 155 -5.35 -15.42 23.94
CA GLU A 155 -4.08 -15.83 24.55
C GLU A 155 -2.99 -16.06 23.51
N ASP A 156 -3.35 -16.37 22.26
CA ASP A 156 -2.42 -16.61 21.17
C ASP A 156 -1.76 -15.31 20.65
N GLU A 157 -2.30 -14.15 21.00
CA GLU A 157 -1.85 -12.88 20.45
C GLU A 157 -0.36 -12.60 20.69
N THR A 158 0.14 -12.93 21.86
CA THR A 158 1.56 -12.74 22.22
C THR A 158 2.47 -13.60 21.36
N GLU A 159 2.10 -14.86 21.14
CA GLU A 159 2.84 -15.78 20.30
C GLU A 159 2.82 -15.35 18.84
N ILE A 160 1.66 -14.94 18.32
CA ILE A 160 1.50 -14.41 16.96
C ILE A 160 2.39 -13.18 16.74
N ARG A 161 2.44 -12.26 17.71
CA ARG A 161 3.34 -11.08 17.65
C ARG A 161 4.82 -11.47 17.63
N THR A 162 5.18 -12.48 18.39
CA THR A 162 6.55 -13.01 18.42
C THR A 162 6.92 -13.64 17.08
N LEU A 163 6.03 -14.44 16.52
CA LEU A 163 6.21 -15.04 15.19
C LEU A 163 6.29 -13.99 14.08
N ASP A 164 5.41 -12.97 14.11
CA ASP A 164 5.43 -11.88 13.16
C ASP A 164 6.77 -11.11 13.20
N LEU A 165 7.24 -10.78 14.41
CA LEU A 165 8.53 -10.13 14.59
C LEU A 165 9.69 -10.99 14.08
N ALA A 166 9.69 -12.29 14.36
CA ALA A 166 10.72 -13.21 13.90
C ALA A 166 10.72 -13.33 12.36
N ALA A 167 9.55 -13.37 11.74
CA ALA A 167 9.40 -13.47 10.29
C ALA A 167 9.76 -12.17 9.56
N MET A 168 9.37 -11.02 10.10
CA MET A 168 9.55 -9.71 9.45
C MET A 168 10.88 -9.05 9.79
N GLY A 169 11.51 -9.44 10.90
CA GLY A 169 12.74 -8.81 11.42
C GLY A 169 12.52 -7.42 12.01
N VAL A 170 11.30 -6.87 11.96
CA VAL A 170 10.94 -5.54 12.49
C VAL A 170 9.54 -5.58 13.10
N PRO A 171 9.30 -4.85 14.21
CA PRO A 171 7.97 -4.78 14.81
C PRO A 171 7.03 -3.94 13.95
N ARG A 172 5.79 -4.42 13.80
CA ARG A 172 4.68 -3.70 13.13
C ARG A 172 3.36 -3.86 13.88
N PRO A 173 3.32 -3.45 15.16
CA PRO A 173 2.21 -3.77 16.06
C PRO A 173 0.87 -3.21 15.60
N GLU A 174 0.83 -2.03 15.00
CA GLU A 174 -0.39 -1.39 14.51
C GLU A 174 -1.01 -2.20 13.36
N ILE A 175 -0.19 -2.63 12.40
CA ILE A 175 -0.63 -3.44 11.26
C ILE A 175 -1.15 -4.79 11.73
N LEU A 176 -0.39 -5.46 12.59
CA LEU A 176 -0.81 -6.75 13.12
C LEU A 176 -2.11 -6.64 13.92
N SER A 177 -2.28 -5.59 14.74
CA SER A 177 -3.52 -5.34 15.48
C SER A 177 -4.71 -5.14 14.53
N ALA A 178 -4.55 -4.40 13.45
CA ALA A 178 -5.61 -4.19 12.47
C ALA A 178 -6.00 -5.50 11.77
N VAL A 179 -5.02 -6.31 11.37
CA VAL A 179 -5.27 -7.63 10.75
C VAL A 179 -6.00 -8.57 11.72
N LEU A 180 -5.56 -8.64 12.97
CA LEU A 180 -6.21 -9.46 14.00
C LEU A 180 -7.64 -8.99 14.30
N ALA A 181 -7.90 -7.68 14.29
CA ALA A 181 -9.25 -7.14 14.47
C ALA A 181 -10.21 -7.54 13.34
N VAL A 182 -9.72 -7.56 12.08
CA VAL A 182 -10.51 -8.04 10.93
C VAL A 182 -10.78 -9.55 11.05
N ALA A 183 -9.77 -10.34 11.40
CA ALA A 183 -9.91 -11.79 11.56
C ALA A 183 -10.92 -12.16 12.67
N ARG A 184 -11.02 -11.36 13.73
CA ARG A 184 -12.01 -11.56 14.81
C ARG A 184 -13.45 -11.24 14.40
N ARG A 185 -13.66 -10.36 13.41
CA ARG A 185 -15.00 -9.99 12.92
C ARG A 185 -15.53 -10.96 11.86
N ALA A 186 -14.67 -11.75 11.25
CA ALA A 186 -15.03 -12.71 10.20
C ALA A 186 -15.54 -14.05 10.74
N ARG A 187 -15.82 -14.11 12.05
CA ARG A 187 -16.41 -15.28 12.75
C ARG A 187 -17.93 -15.03 13.02
#